data_12ee9e8522a63db1be6ba58c4822b39d
#
_entry.id   12ee9e8522a63db1be6ba58c4822b39d
#
_cell.length_a   1.000
_cell.length_b   1.000
_cell.length_c   1.000
_cell.angle_alpha   90.00
_cell.angle_beta   90.00
_cell.angle_gamma   90.00
#
_symmetry.space_group_name_H-M   'P 1'
#
loop_
_entity.id
_entity.type
_entity.pdbx_description
1 polymer ?
#
loop_
_entity_poly.entity_id
_entity_poly.type
_entity_poly.pdbx_seq_one_letter_code
_entity_poly.pdbx_strand_id
1 'polypeptide(L)'
;VADPKVEAEEARAVAKTLAGQYVLQLDRSAETTLKLEPDPVLRWLLQLDRRFYSDVYVWTHDGRPEVVAAITNVYGKRRVMETEIHSLSTGRPVMSHGEKVVWEPDRPGVELQPIPDAPKPDQAAVARLKQMRALAAQYSVVADYGNMNKEDLRLLPTPVYRYASEKQGVIDGALFAFARGTDPEVFLMIESRKDQEGPKWQYALARFCGHCSLRAVHGVREVWQVDAISTKVVTDPKQPYFGLRVYTDFPVVK
;
A
#
# COMPACT_ATOMS: atom_id res chain seq x y z
N VAL A 1 12.30 23.50 19.93
CA VAL A 1 11.72 22.76 18.80
C VAL A 1 12.89 22.03 18.16
N ALA A 2 12.81 20.69 18.06
CA ALA A 2 13.87 19.92 17.43
C ALA A 2 14.02 20.30 15.94
N ASP A 3 15.23 20.15 15.40
CA ASP A 3 15.49 20.41 13.98
C ASP A 3 14.65 19.41 13.14
N PRO A 4 13.85 19.87 12.18
CA PRO A 4 13.04 18.99 11.32
C PRO A 4 13.84 17.93 10.57
N LYS A 5 15.12 18.17 10.28
CA LYS A 5 16.01 17.16 9.67
C LYS A 5 16.32 16.03 10.64
N VAL A 6 16.62 16.36 11.89
CA VAL A 6 16.88 15.38 12.94
C VAL A 6 15.64 14.56 13.23
N GLU A 7 14.47 15.20 13.30
CA GLU A 7 13.19 14.49 13.46
C GLU A 7 12.91 13.52 12.30
N ALA A 8 13.19 13.94 11.06
CA ALA A 8 13.01 13.08 9.89
C ALA A 8 13.92 11.85 9.90
N GLU A 9 15.19 12.03 10.30
CA GLU A 9 16.14 10.91 10.41
C GLU A 9 15.74 9.93 11.53
N GLU A 10 15.34 10.46 12.67
CA GLU A 10 14.85 9.67 13.79
C GLU A 10 13.57 8.90 13.41
N ALA A 11 12.61 9.56 12.75
CA ALA A 11 11.38 8.95 12.28
C ALA A 11 11.65 7.78 11.33
N ARG A 12 12.60 7.94 10.38
CA ARG A 12 13.03 6.88 9.46
C ARG A 12 13.65 5.70 10.18
N ALA A 13 14.54 5.96 11.14
CA ALA A 13 15.19 4.91 11.91
C ALA A 13 14.16 4.09 12.71
N VAL A 14 13.20 4.76 13.34
CA VAL A 14 12.11 4.13 14.08
C VAL A 14 11.20 3.33 13.15
N ALA A 15 10.79 3.90 12.01
CA ALA A 15 9.95 3.21 11.04
C ALA A 15 10.62 1.94 10.50
N LYS A 16 11.91 2.01 10.16
CA LYS A 16 12.69 0.86 9.68
C LYS A 16 12.81 -0.23 10.75
N THR A 17 13.05 0.15 12.00
CA THR A 17 13.13 -0.79 13.12
C THR A 17 11.81 -1.50 13.32
N LEU A 18 10.70 -0.77 13.33
CA LEU A 18 9.37 -1.36 13.53
C LEU A 18 8.98 -2.26 12.36
N ALA A 19 9.23 -1.84 11.11
CA ALA A 19 8.99 -2.69 9.94
C ALA A 19 9.71 -4.03 10.06
N GLY A 20 10.97 -4.02 10.52
CA GLY A 20 11.77 -5.23 10.72
C GLY A 20 11.30 -6.12 11.89
N GLN A 21 10.50 -5.61 12.79
CA GLN A 21 9.92 -6.38 13.91
C GLN A 21 8.63 -7.11 13.53
N TYR A 22 7.98 -6.73 12.41
CA TYR A 22 6.80 -7.42 11.92
C TYR A 22 7.19 -8.68 11.14
N VAL A 23 6.65 -9.81 11.57
CA VAL A 23 6.75 -11.08 10.84
C VAL A 23 5.43 -11.34 10.15
N LEU A 24 5.47 -11.44 8.82
CA LEU A 24 4.28 -11.68 8.00
C LEU A 24 4.40 -13.05 7.30
N GLN A 25 3.28 -13.75 7.25
CA GLN A 25 3.15 -15.06 6.62
C GLN A 25 1.84 -15.12 5.82
N LEU A 26 1.78 -15.91 4.77
CA LEU A 26 0.51 -16.24 4.13
C LEU A 26 -0.04 -17.53 4.76
N ASP A 27 -1.35 -17.53 5.02
CA ASP A 27 -2.10 -18.69 5.51
C ASP A 27 -1.47 -19.41 6.72
N ARG A 28 -0.78 -18.66 7.60
CA ARG A 28 -0.06 -19.16 8.80
C ARG A 28 1.04 -20.19 8.50
N SER A 29 1.52 -20.26 7.27
CA SER A 29 2.60 -21.19 6.91
C SER A 29 3.97 -20.53 7.02
N ALA A 30 4.90 -21.17 7.71
CA ALA A 30 6.29 -20.73 7.79
C ALA A 30 6.99 -20.73 6.43
N GLU A 31 6.58 -21.62 5.52
CA GLU A 31 7.12 -21.69 4.15
C GLU A 31 6.74 -20.49 3.30
N THR A 32 5.69 -19.76 3.70
CA THR A 32 5.19 -18.57 3.03
C THR A 32 5.47 -17.29 3.82
N THR A 33 6.57 -17.26 4.57
CA THR A 33 7.02 -16.04 5.25
C THR A 33 7.37 -14.98 4.21
N LEU A 34 6.76 -13.81 4.36
CA LEU A 34 6.97 -12.68 3.46
C LEU A 34 8.31 -12.01 3.77
N LYS A 35 9.00 -11.60 2.72
CA LYS A 35 10.24 -10.84 2.82
C LYS A 35 9.94 -9.35 2.86
N LEU A 36 10.41 -8.65 3.88
CA LEU A 36 10.41 -7.18 3.90
C LEU A 36 11.40 -6.64 2.88
N GLU A 37 10.99 -5.74 2.01
CA GLU A 37 11.91 -4.96 1.18
C GLU A 37 12.69 -3.99 2.07
N PRO A 38 14.03 -3.91 1.92
CA PRO A 38 14.92 -3.27 2.91
C PRO A 38 14.75 -1.76 2.98
N ASP A 39 14.27 -1.15 1.91
CA ASP A 39 14.03 0.29 1.81
C ASP A 39 12.56 0.58 1.56
N PRO A 40 12.03 1.69 2.09
CA PRO A 40 10.66 2.09 1.82
C PRO A 40 10.47 2.41 0.33
N VAL A 41 9.35 1.96 -0.22
CA VAL A 41 8.98 2.19 -1.62
C VAL A 41 8.46 3.60 -1.89
N LEU A 42 8.01 4.28 -0.83
CA LEU A 42 7.55 5.66 -0.87
C LEU A 42 7.82 6.33 0.49
N ARG A 43 8.10 7.63 0.47
CA ARG A 43 8.18 8.48 1.66
C ARG A 43 7.33 9.72 1.44
N TRP A 44 6.62 10.12 2.48
CA TRP A 44 5.89 11.37 2.46
C TRP A 44 6.02 12.14 3.77
N LEU A 45 5.81 13.43 3.67
CA LEU A 45 5.83 14.37 4.77
C LEU A 45 4.60 15.28 4.65
N LEU A 46 3.86 15.38 5.74
CA LEU A 46 2.80 16.38 5.89
C LEU A 46 3.12 17.27 7.08
N GLN A 47 3.05 18.57 6.86
CA GLN A 47 3.31 19.58 7.89
C GLN A 47 2.07 20.45 8.06
N LEU A 48 1.42 20.30 9.19
CA LEU A 48 0.26 21.08 9.63
C LEU A 48 0.58 21.70 11.01
N ASP A 49 -0.34 21.61 11.95
CA ASP A 49 -0.12 21.85 13.39
C ASP A 49 0.79 20.78 14.03
N ARG A 50 0.91 19.65 13.35
CA ARG A 50 1.79 18.51 13.64
C ARG A 50 2.60 18.15 12.39
N ARG A 51 3.70 17.44 12.58
CA ARG A 51 4.53 16.92 11.50
C ARG A 51 4.37 15.42 11.42
N PHE A 52 4.10 14.93 10.21
CA PHE A 52 3.91 13.52 9.90
C PHE A 52 5.05 13.08 8.99
N TYR A 53 5.84 12.13 9.45
CA TYR A 53 6.91 11.49 8.67
C TYR A 53 6.51 10.05 8.42
N SER A 54 6.32 9.67 7.20
CA SER A 54 5.84 8.34 6.85
C SER A 54 6.76 7.65 5.84
N ASP A 55 7.09 6.41 6.14
CA ASP A 55 7.78 5.48 5.27
C ASP A 55 6.83 4.34 4.90
N VAL A 56 6.65 4.08 3.60
CA VAL A 56 5.80 3.00 3.08
C VAL A 56 6.67 1.81 2.70
N TYR A 57 6.40 0.69 3.32
CA TYR A 57 7.09 -0.58 3.09
C TYR A 57 6.20 -1.59 2.37
N VAL A 58 6.83 -2.55 1.69
CA VAL A 58 6.16 -3.72 1.14
C VAL A 58 6.80 -4.99 1.65
N TRP A 59 5.96 -6.01 1.87
CA TRP A 59 6.39 -7.39 2.12
C TRP A 59 6.00 -8.23 0.92
N THR A 60 6.96 -9.02 0.46
CA THR A 60 6.86 -9.76 -0.80
C THR A 60 6.91 -11.26 -0.57
N HIS A 61 6.21 -12.01 -1.44
CA HIS A 61 6.37 -13.44 -1.59
C HIS A 61 6.85 -13.72 -3.03
N ASP A 62 8.01 -14.35 -3.16
CA ASP A 62 8.67 -14.57 -4.45
C ASP A 62 8.74 -13.29 -5.32
N GLY A 63 8.98 -12.14 -4.69
CA GLY A 63 9.09 -10.83 -5.33
C GLY A 63 7.76 -10.08 -5.55
N ARG A 64 6.61 -10.75 -5.52
CA ARG A 64 5.31 -10.09 -5.61
C ARG A 64 4.94 -9.42 -4.28
N PRO A 65 4.51 -8.15 -4.25
CA PRO A 65 4.04 -7.51 -3.02
C PRO A 65 2.71 -8.14 -2.57
N GLU A 66 2.68 -8.62 -1.34
CA GLU A 66 1.50 -9.22 -0.72
C GLU A 66 0.91 -8.32 0.36
N VAL A 67 1.73 -7.42 0.91
CA VAL A 67 1.31 -6.47 1.94
C VAL A 67 2.04 -5.15 1.72
N VAL A 68 1.31 -4.06 1.89
CA VAL A 68 1.83 -2.69 1.95
C VAL A 68 1.48 -2.07 3.29
N ALA A 69 2.43 -1.37 3.92
CA ALA A 69 2.16 -0.63 5.14
C ALA A 69 2.89 0.71 5.17
N ALA A 70 2.21 1.74 5.66
CA ALA A 70 2.80 3.01 6.05
C ALA A 70 3.09 3.02 7.55
N ILE A 71 4.30 3.36 7.93
CA ILE A 71 4.69 3.58 9.31
C ILE A 71 4.95 5.06 9.49
N THR A 72 4.04 5.72 10.19
CA THR A 72 3.99 7.17 10.32
C THR A 72 4.35 7.58 11.74
N ASN A 73 5.36 8.45 11.87
CA ASN A 73 5.69 9.12 13.10
C ASN A 73 5.06 10.51 13.11
N VAL A 74 4.24 10.77 14.10
CA VAL A 74 3.54 12.05 14.27
C VAL A 74 4.19 12.82 15.42
N TYR A 75 4.78 13.96 15.10
CA TYR A 75 5.41 14.86 16.06
C TYR A 75 4.45 16.03 16.36
N GLY A 76 4.01 16.10 17.61
CA GLY A 76 3.13 17.13 18.14
C GLY A 76 3.32 17.31 19.64
N LYS A 77 2.26 17.63 20.38
CA LYS A 77 2.30 17.69 21.85
C LYS A 77 2.65 16.33 22.49
N ARG A 78 2.29 15.26 21.83
CA ARG A 78 2.68 13.88 22.12
C ARG A 78 3.17 13.25 20.83
N ARG A 79 4.13 12.35 20.94
CA ARG A 79 4.58 11.54 19.82
C ARG A 79 3.64 10.34 19.67
N VAL A 80 3.19 10.11 18.47
CA VAL A 80 2.33 8.98 18.12
C VAL A 80 2.96 8.24 16.95
N MET A 81 2.94 6.92 17.01
CA MET A 81 3.31 6.08 15.89
C MET A 81 2.05 5.37 15.38
N GLU A 82 1.81 5.50 14.10
CA GLU A 82 0.68 4.90 13.41
C GLU A 82 1.21 3.93 12.35
N THR A 83 0.63 2.74 12.29
CA THR A 83 0.85 1.81 11.19
C THR A 83 -0.47 1.62 10.47
N GLU A 84 -0.53 1.98 9.20
CA GLU A 84 -1.61 1.63 8.30
C GLU A 84 -1.14 0.49 7.40
N ILE A 85 -1.93 -0.55 7.26
CA ILE A 85 -1.57 -1.75 6.52
C ILE A 85 -2.73 -2.19 5.63
N HIS A 86 -2.41 -2.64 4.43
CA HIS A 86 -3.38 -3.28 3.54
C HIS A 86 -2.81 -4.55 2.91
N SER A 87 -3.63 -5.60 2.86
CA SER A 87 -3.31 -6.80 2.12
C SER A 87 -3.41 -6.56 0.61
N LEU A 88 -2.33 -6.81 -0.13
CA LEU A 88 -2.31 -6.86 -1.59
C LEU A 88 -2.40 -8.30 -2.10
N SER A 89 -2.65 -9.23 -1.18
CA SER A 89 -2.72 -10.65 -1.45
C SER A 89 -4.13 -11.09 -1.86
N THR A 90 -4.20 -12.07 -2.74
CA THR A 90 -5.39 -12.87 -3.00
C THR A 90 -5.58 -13.98 -1.95
N GLY A 91 -4.57 -14.20 -1.09
CA GLY A 91 -4.61 -15.04 0.11
C GLY A 91 -4.89 -14.22 1.37
N ARG A 92 -4.62 -14.80 2.53
CA ARG A 92 -4.82 -14.16 3.84
C ARG A 92 -3.49 -14.03 4.57
N PRO A 93 -2.87 -12.86 4.57
CA PRO A 93 -1.66 -12.63 5.34
C PRO A 93 -1.97 -12.60 6.84
N VAL A 94 -0.99 -13.00 7.63
CA VAL A 94 -1.00 -12.89 9.09
C VAL A 94 0.23 -12.11 9.53
N MET A 95 0.05 -11.07 10.33
CA MET A 95 1.14 -10.27 10.89
C MET A 95 1.27 -10.54 12.38
N SER A 96 2.49 -10.85 12.80
CA SER A 96 2.87 -10.94 14.21
C SER A 96 3.89 -9.87 14.57
N HIS A 97 3.83 -9.41 15.83
CA HIS A 97 4.81 -8.56 16.46
C HIS A 97 5.28 -9.25 17.75
N GLY A 98 6.52 -9.74 17.77
CA GLY A 98 6.96 -10.73 18.74
C GLY A 98 6.12 -12.01 18.64
N GLU A 99 5.65 -12.50 19.76
CA GLU A 99 4.80 -13.72 19.83
C GLU A 99 3.31 -13.45 19.58
N LYS A 100 2.91 -12.18 19.46
CA LYS A 100 1.50 -11.80 19.34
C LYS A 100 1.10 -11.59 17.90
N VAL A 101 0.03 -12.29 17.46
CA VAL A 101 -0.66 -11.94 16.20
C VAL A 101 -1.40 -10.61 16.41
N VAL A 102 -1.09 -9.63 15.56
CA VAL A 102 -1.64 -8.27 15.64
C VAL A 102 -2.59 -7.94 14.50
N TRP A 103 -2.52 -8.69 13.38
CA TRP A 103 -3.41 -8.53 12.24
C TRP A 103 -3.57 -9.86 11.50
N GLU A 104 -4.82 -10.21 11.19
CA GLU A 104 -5.18 -11.44 10.49
C GLU A 104 -6.53 -11.23 9.80
N PRO A 105 -6.55 -10.72 8.55
CA PRO A 105 -7.78 -10.51 7.82
C PRO A 105 -8.52 -11.82 7.55
N ASP A 106 -9.85 -11.76 7.58
CA ASP A 106 -10.73 -12.91 7.33
C ASP A 106 -11.00 -13.17 5.85
N ARG A 107 -10.56 -12.25 4.98
CA ARG A 107 -10.72 -12.30 3.52
C ARG A 107 -9.50 -11.72 2.79
N PRO A 108 -9.35 -12.02 1.49
CA PRO A 108 -8.36 -11.40 0.62
C PRO A 108 -8.45 -9.87 0.62
N GLY A 109 -7.31 -9.21 0.44
CA GLY A 109 -7.26 -7.74 0.39
C GLY A 109 -7.58 -7.17 -0.98
N VAL A 110 -7.30 -7.93 -2.03
CA VAL A 110 -7.51 -7.52 -3.42
C VAL A 110 -8.11 -8.67 -4.24
N GLU A 111 -8.79 -8.28 -5.31
CA GLU A 111 -9.28 -9.17 -6.35
C GLU A 111 -8.71 -8.71 -7.69
N LEU A 112 -8.02 -9.63 -8.39
CA LEU A 112 -7.45 -9.34 -9.69
C LEU A 112 -8.54 -9.41 -10.76
N GLN A 113 -8.63 -8.34 -11.55
CA GLN A 113 -9.59 -8.22 -12.65
C GLN A 113 -8.83 -8.02 -13.98
N PRO A 114 -9.32 -8.54 -15.10
CA PRO A 114 -8.73 -8.25 -16.40
C PRO A 114 -8.86 -6.76 -16.74
N ILE A 115 -7.84 -6.19 -17.38
CA ILE A 115 -7.94 -4.82 -17.91
C ILE A 115 -8.63 -4.91 -19.27
N PRO A 116 -9.84 -4.33 -19.45
CA PRO A 116 -10.54 -4.37 -20.72
C PRO A 116 -9.74 -3.68 -21.83
N ASP A 117 -9.79 -4.25 -23.03
CA ASP A 117 -9.20 -3.68 -24.25
C ASP A 117 -7.68 -3.38 -24.15
N ALA A 118 -7.00 -3.96 -23.16
CA ALA A 118 -5.57 -3.78 -22.99
C ALA A 118 -4.78 -4.44 -24.13
N PRO A 119 -3.74 -3.78 -24.64
CA PRO A 119 -2.87 -4.39 -25.65
C PRO A 119 -2.17 -5.61 -25.06
N LYS A 120 -1.83 -6.59 -25.91
CA LYS A 120 -1.06 -7.75 -25.45
C LYS A 120 0.24 -7.28 -24.77
N PRO A 121 0.62 -7.89 -23.61
CA PRO A 121 1.91 -7.60 -22.96
C PRO A 121 3.08 -7.84 -23.90
N ASP A 122 3.98 -6.86 -23.98
CA ASP A 122 5.18 -6.94 -24.82
C ASP A 122 6.18 -7.98 -24.28
N GLN A 123 7.03 -8.48 -25.14
CA GLN A 123 8.09 -9.41 -24.74
C GLN A 123 9.21 -8.70 -23.96
N ALA A 124 9.54 -7.46 -24.33
CA ALA A 124 10.60 -6.68 -23.72
C ALA A 124 10.13 -6.02 -22.40
N ALA A 125 10.89 -6.21 -21.32
CA ALA A 125 10.57 -5.66 -20.01
C ALA A 125 10.45 -4.12 -19.99
N VAL A 126 11.24 -3.42 -20.81
CA VAL A 126 11.17 -1.95 -20.93
C VAL A 126 9.86 -1.52 -21.59
N ALA A 127 9.41 -2.25 -22.61
CA ALA A 127 8.15 -1.98 -23.28
C ALA A 127 6.96 -2.27 -22.35
N ARG A 128 7.00 -3.37 -21.56
CA ARG A 128 5.97 -3.65 -20.56
C ARG A 128 5.85 -2.54 -19.51
N LEU A 129 6.97 -1.97 -19.03
CA LEU A 129 6.90 -0.83 -18.10
C LEU A 129 6.18 0.37 -18.72
N LYS A 130 6.43 0.63 -20.01
CA LYS A 130 5.75 1.69 -20.76
C LYS A 130 4.25 1.41 -20.89
N GLN A 131 3.89 0.15 -21.17
CA GLN A 131 2.50 -0.29 -21.23
C GLN A 131 1.83 -0.15 -19.85
N MET A 132 2.46 -0.59 -18.75
CA MET A 132 1.90 -0.46 -17.40
C MET A 132 1.64 1.00 -17.02
N ARG A 133 2.55 1.92 -17.36
CA ARG A 133 2.33 3.37 -17.16
C ARG A 133 1.16 3.91 -17.97
N ALA A 134 1.05 3.49 -19.23
CA ALA A 134 -0.04 3.89 -20.11
C ALA A 134 -1.40 3.33 -19.63
N LEU A 135 -1.42 2.10 -19.12
CA LEU A 135 -2.60 1.49 -18.54
C LEU A 135 -2.98 2.18 -17.22
N ALA A 136 -2.02 2.44 -16.33
CA ALA A 136 -2.28 3.16 -15.08
C ALA A 136 -2.88 4.56 -15.32
N ALA A 137 -2.42 5.26 -16.36
CA ALA A 137 -2.92 6.59 -16.72
C ALA A 137 -4.38 6.60 -17.23
N GLN A 138 -4.96 5.43 -17.52
CA GLN A 138 -6.39 5.30 -17.88
C GLN A 138 -7.30 5.26 -16.65
N TYR A 139 -6.74 5.14 -15.44
CA TYR A 139 -7.48 5.17 -14.19
C TYR A 139 -7.49 6.58 -13.61
N SER A 140 -8.63 6.96 -13.07
CA SER A 140 -8.78 8.13 -12.21
C SER A 140 -9.44 7.71 -10.90
N VAL A 141 -9.04 8.35 -9.79
CA VAL A 141 -9.58 8.06 -8.47
C VAL A 141 -10.02 9.34 -7.81
N VAL A 142 -11.23 9.32 -7.26
CA VAL A 142 -11.81 10.41 -6.49
C VAL A 142 -11.95 9.97 -5.05
N ALA A 143 -11.49 10.80 -4.13
CA ALA A 143 -11.72 10.68 -2.69
C ALA A 143 -12.82 11.64 -2.26
N ASP A 144 -13.81 11.13 -1.51
CA ASP A 144 -14.91 11.91 -0.93
C ASP A 144 -14.78 11.89 0.59
N TYR A 145 -14.41 13.03 1.16
CA TYR A 145 -14.21 13.23 2.60
C TYR A 145 -15.51 13.69 3.32
N GLY A 146 -16.68 13.47 2.71
CA GLY A 146 -17.97 13.84 3.26
C GLY A 146 -18.24 15.35 3.18
N ASN A 147 -18.42 15.99 4.33
CA ASN A 147 -18.69 17.45 4.39
C ASN A 147 -17.53 18.32 3.92
N MET A 148 -16.37 17.74 3.70
CA MET A 148 -15.25 18.35 3.04
C MET A 148 -15.27 17.95 1.55
N ASN A 149 -14.59 18.65 0.71
CA ASN A 149 -14.68 18.51 -0.74
C ASN A 149 -14.32 17.09 -1.26
N LYS A 150 -14.86 16.74 -2.43
CA LYS A 150 -14.32 15.66 -3.26
C LYS A 150 -13.01 16.13 -3.89
N GLU A 151 -12.04 15.26 -3.89
CA GLU A 151 -10.72 15.52 -4.45
C GLU A 151 -10.35 14.45 -5.50
N ASP A 152 -9.88 14.89 -6.66
CA ASP A 152 -9.23 14.02 -7.62
C ASP A 152 -7.83 13.66 -7.12
N LEU A 153 -7.58 12.38 -6.87
CA LEU A 153 -6.27 11.92 -6.43
C LEU A 153 -5.29 11.90 -7.61
N ARG A 154 -4.07 12.35 -7.34
CA ARG A 154 -3.03 12.40 -8.36
C ARG A 154 -2.31 11.05 -8.49
N LEU A 155 -2.34 10.46 -9.67
CA LEU A 155 -1.50 9.30 -9.98
C LEU A 155 -0.01 9.69 -9.93
N LEU A 156 0.79 8.97 -9.15
CA LEU A 156 2.24 9.10 -9.21
C LEU A 156 2.75 8.52 -10.55
N PRO A 157 3.53 9.29 -11.34
CA PRO A 157 3.85 8.91 -12.74
C PRO A 157 4.80 7.71 -12.85
N THR A 158 5.49 7.40 -11.74
CA THR A 158 6.41 6.26 -11.63
C THR A 158 5.82 5.26 -10.67
N PRO A 159 5.81 3.95 -10.99
CA PRO A 159 5.40 2.95 -10.02
C PRO A 159 6.29 3.03 -8.78
N VAL A 160 5.69 2.88 -7.62
CA VAL A 160 6.42 2.87 -6.34
C VAL A 160 7.19 1.56 -6.14
N TYR A 161 6.74 0.48 -6.78
CA TYR A 161 7.41 -0.82 -6.76
C TYR A 161 7.18 -1.56 -8.09
N ARG A 162 8.20 -2.20 -8.64
CA ARG A 162 8.12 -3.07 -9.81
C ARG A 162 8.64 -4.45 -9.47
N TYR A 163 7.98 -5.48 -9.98
CA TYR A 163 8.25 -6.86 -9.59
C TYR A 163 7.95 -7.86 -10.69
N ALA A 164 8.44 -9.07 -10.49
CA ALA A 164 8.04 -10.27 -11.20
C ALA A 164 7.98 -11.43 -10.20
N SER A 165 7.17 -12.43 -10.47
CA SER A 165 7.08 -13.63 -9.65
C SER A 165 6.74 -14.83 -10.54
N GLU A 166 7.76 -15.57 -10.91
CA GLU A 166 7.58 -16.72 -11.80
C GLU A 166 6.69 -17.79 -11.17
N LYS A 167 6.88 -18.06 -9.87
CA LYS A 167 6.10 -19.06 -9.13
C LYS A 167 4.62 -18.68 -9.03
N GLN A 168 4.31 -17.40 -8.98
CA GLN A 168 2.92 -16.91 -8.95
C GLN A 168 2.38 -16.57 -10.35
N GLY A 169 3.11 -16.88 -11.42
CA GLY A 169 2.71 -16.64 -12.79
C GLY A 169 2.73 -15.16 -13.21
N VAL A 170 3.40 -14.28 -12.44
CA VAL A 170 3.56 -12.86 -12.76
C VAL A 170 4.82 -12.67 -13.61
N ILE A 171 4.65 -12.31 -14.88
CA ILE A 171 5.75 -12.03 -15.81
C ILE A 171 6.38 -10.67 -15.49
N ASP A 172 5.56 -9.69 -15.20
CA ASP A 172 5.96 -8.32 -14.84
C ASP A 172 4.79 -7.64 -14.13
N GLY A 173 5.05 -6.89 -13.10
CA GLY A 173 4.04 -6.18 -12.34
C GLY A 173 4.55 -4.84 -11.81
N ALA A 174 3.62 -3.94 -11.55
CA ALA A 174 3.93 -2.65 -10.96
C ALA A 174 2.85 -2.22 -9.97
N LEU A 175 3.29 -1.65 -8.85
CA LEU A 175 2.44 -1.00 -7.86
C LEU A 175 2.51 0.50 -8.08
N PHE A 176 1.39 1.11 -8.43
CA PHE A 176 1.21 2.56 -8.56
C PHE A 176 0.47 3.09 -7.35
N ALA A 177 0.59 4.39 -7.09
CA ALA A 177 -0.14 5.07 -6.03
C ALA A 177 -0.91 6.28 -6.56
N PHE A 178 -2.13 6.43 -6.09
CA PHE A 178 -2.90 7.67 -6.18
C PHE A 178 -2.80 8.39 -4.85
N ALA A 179 -2.35 9.64 -4.88
CA ALA A 179 -2.00 10.40 -3.69
C ALA A 179 -2.76 11.71 -3.57
N ARG A 180 -3.07 12.08 -2.34
CA ARG A 180 -3.46 13.43 -1.92
C ARG A 180 -2.20 14.19 -1.55
N GLY A 181 -1.80 15.15 -2.37
CA GLY A 181 -0.48 15.74 -2.22
C GLY A 181 0.63 14.69 -2.38
N THR A 182 1.23 14.26 -1.28
CA THR A 182 2.26 13.19 -1.25
C THR A 182 1.82 11.94 -0.50
N ASP A 183 0.66 11.98 0.18
CA ASP A 183 0.09 10.89 0.96
C ASP A 183 -0.67 9.92 0.05
N PRO A 184 -0.28 8.65 -0.04
CA PRO A 184 -0.98 7.67 -0.87
C PRO A 184 -2.33 7.30 -0.22
N GLU A 185 -3.41 7.37 -1.00
CA GLU A 185 -4.77 7.04 -0.57
C GLU A 185 -5.29 5.74 -1.22
N VAL A 186 -4.72 5.38 -2.40
CA VAL A 186 -5.06 4.16 -3.13
C VAL A 186 -3.83 3.61 -3.82
N PHE A 187 -3.65 2.30 -3.74
CA PHE A 187 -2.70 1.57 -4.56
C PHE A 187 -3.40 0.87 -5.72
N LEU A 188 -2.79 0.94 -6.90
CA LEU A 188 -3.19 0.24 -8.11
C LEU A 188 -2.08 -0.74 -8.50
N MET A 189 -2.41 -2.03 -8.48
CA MET A 189 -1.56 -3.08 -9.02
C MET A 189 -1.90 -3.29 -10.50
N ILE A 190 -0.87 -3.40 -11.35
CA ILE A 190 -1.01 -3.83 -12.75
C ILE A 190 -0.04 -4.97 -12.97
N GLU A 191 -0.54 -6.12 -13.40
CA GLU A 191 0.24 -7.35 -13.59
C GLU A 191 0.03 -7.93 -15.00
N SER A 192 1.14 -8.27 -15.65
CA SER A 192 1.14 -9.18 -16.80
C SER A 192 1.26 -10.59 -16.25
N ARG A 193 0.21 -11.38 -16.40
CA ARG A 193 0.14 -12.74 -15.85
C ARG A 193 0.10 -13.78 -16.96
N LYS A 194 0.71 -14.95 -16.69
CA LYS A 194 0.62 -16.12 -17.57
C LYS A 194 -0.84 -16.58 -17.65
N ASP A 195 -1.31 -16.84 -18.86
CA ASP A 195 -2.62 -17.39 -19.17
C ASP A 195 -2.47 -18.47 -20.25
N GLN A 196 -3.44 -19.35 -20.43
CA GLN A 196 -3.41 -20.42 -21.44
C GLN A 196 -3.31 -19.89 -22.87
N GLU A 197 -3.92 -18.72 -23.13
CA GLU A 197 -3.92 -18.05 -24.44
C GLU A 197 -2.73 -17.07 -24.61
N GLY A 198 -1.83 -17.02 -23.65
CA GLY A 198 -0.71 -16.10 -23.56
C GLY A 198 -0.90 -15.02 -22.50
N PRO A 199 0.12 -14.17 -22.27
CA PRO A 199 0.06 -13.19 -21.18
C PRO A 199 -1.06 -12.18 -21.35
N LYS A 200 -1.75 -11.89 -20.23
CA LYS A 200 -2.83 -10.90 -20.14
C LYS A 200 -2.55 -9.89 -19.01
N TRP A 201 -3.05 -8.66 -19.19
CA TRP A 201 -3.01 -7.64 -18.16
C TRP A 201 -4.17 -7.79 -17.18
N GLN A 202 -3.83 -7.76 -15.90
CA GLN A 202 -4.78 -7.71 -14.79
C GLN A 202 -4.47 -6.53 -13.89
N TYR A 203 -5.48 -6.03 -13.20
CA TYR A 203 -5.33 -4.98 -12.19
C TYR A 203 -6.03 -5.36 -10.89
N ALA A 204 -5.61 -4.71 -9.81
CA ALA A 204 -6.33 -4.69 -8.56
C ALA A 204 -6.17 -3.33 -7.89
N LEU A 205 -7.16 -2.92 -7.11
CA LEU A 205 -7.16 -1.68 -6.34
C LEU A 205 -7.22 -1.99 -4.86
N ALA A 206 -6.43 -1.27 -4.08
CA ALA A 206 -6.36 -1.37 -2.64
C ALA A 206 -6.51 0.02 -2.01
N ARG A 207 -7.48 0.19 -1.10
CA ARG A 207 -7.60 1.43 -0.33
C ARG A 207 -6.39 1.63 0.58
N PHE A 208 -6.00 2.88 0.79
CA PHE A 208 -4.99 3.23 1.77
C PHE A 208 -5.40 4.47 2.57
N CYS A 209 -6.70 4.63 2.73
CA CYS A 209 -7.38 5.66 3.51
C CYS A 209 -8.64 5.07 4.13
N GLY A 210 -8.85 5.28 5.43
CA GLY A 210 -10.05 4.84 6.13
C GLY A 210 -11.15 5.89 6.20
N HIS A 211 -10.79 7.16 6.23
CA HIS A 211 -11.72 8.26 6.56
C HIS A 211 -12.42 8.89 5.35
N CYS A 212 -12.21 8.37 4.14
CA CYS A 212 -12.87 8.82 2.92
C CYS A 212 -13.51 7.66 2.16
N SER A 213 -14.57 7.93 1.41
CA SER A 213 -15.05 7.06 0.37
C SER A 213 -14.18 7.22 -0.87
N LEU A 214 -13.89 6.13 -1.56
CA LEU A 214 -13.00 6.10 -2.72
C LEU A 214 -13.73 5.51 -3.90
N ARG A 215 -13.57 6.12 -5.07
CA ARG A 215 -14.15 5.66 -6.33
C ARG A 215 -13.11 5.70 -7.43
N ALA A 216 -12.91 4.59 -8.12
CA ALA A 216 -12.02 4.49 -9.27
C ALA A 216 -12.79 4.27 -10.57
N VAL A 217 -12.34 4.95 -11.63
CA VAL A 217 -12.86 4.87 -12.99
C VAL A 217 -11.74 4.47 -13.94
N HIS A 218 -12.00 3.54 -14.85
CA HIS A 218 -11.14 3.19 -15.98
C HIS A 218 -11.77 3.73 -17.26
N GLY A 219 -11.15 4.73 -17.88
CA GLY A 219 -11.80 5.49 -18.95
C GLY A 219 -13.06 6.21 -18.45
N VAL A 220 -14.22 5.72 -18.89
CA VAL A 220 -15.54 6.24 -18.45
C VAL A 220 -16.29 5.28 -17.54
N ARG A 221 -15.75 4.08 -17.32
CA ARG A 221 -16.41 3.02 -16.57
C ARG A 221 -15.95 3.00 -15.12
N GLU A 222 -16.90 3.08 -14.19
CA GLU A 222 -16.60 2.82 -12.78
C GLU A 222 -16.20 1.35 -12.60
N VAL A 223 -15.05 1.13 -11.96
CA VAL A 223 -14.45 -0.20 -11.79
C VAL A 223 -14.28 -0.61 -10.33
N TRP A 224 -14.36 0.35 -9.41
CA TRP A 224 -14.20 0.07 -8.00
C TRP A 224 -14.75 1.23 -7.15
N GLN A 225 -15.43 0.89 -6.05
CA GLN A 225 -15.90 1.83 -5.04
C GLN A 225 -15.84 1.20 -3.66
N VAL A 226 -15.43 2.00 -2.67
CA VAL A 226 -15.46 1.62 -1.25
C VAL A 226 -15.87 2.83 -0.41
N ASP A 227 -16.71 2.60 0.60
CA ASP A 227 -17.17 3.63 1.51
C ASP A 227 -16.12 3.98 2.56
N ALA A 228 -16.24 5.19 3.14
CA ALA A 228 -15.51 5.55 4.35
C ALA A 228 -15.81 4.54 5.47
N ILE A 229 -14.81 4.20 6.26
CA ILE A 229 -14.94 3.24 7.36
C ILE A 229 -14.72 3.93 8.70
N SER A 230 -15.47 3.51 9.70
CA SER A 230 -15.34 4.07 11.05
C SER A 230 -14.01 3.65 11.70
N THR A 231 -13.56 4.42 12.68
CA THR A 231 -12.36 4.08 13.47
C THR A 231 -12.45 2.66 14.04
N LYS A 232 -13.63 2.22 14.47
CA LYS A 232 -13.84 0.85 14.97
C LYS A 232 -13.52 -0.20 13.91
N VAL A 233 -13.86 0.03 12.65
CA VAL A 233 -13.57 -0.89 11.54
C VAL A 233 -12.10 -0.79 11.14
N VAL A 234 -11.51 0.41 11.11
CA VAL A 234 -10.08 0.60 10.83
C VAL A 234 -9.21 -0.17 11.82
N THR A 235 -9.60 -0.21 13.10
CA THR A 235 -8.83 -0.90 14.15
C THR A 235 -9.22 -2.37 14.35
N ASP A 236 -10.09 -2.90 13.51
CA ASP A 236 -10.44 -4.33 13.53
C ASP A 236 -9.39 -5.15 12.76
N PRO A 237 -8.61 -6.01 13.44
CA PRO A 237 -7.54 -6.77 12.82
C PRO A 237 -8.03 -7.85 11.83
N LYS A 238 -9.34 -8.05 11.71
CA LYS A 238 -9.96 -8.95 10.73
C LYS A 238 -10.22 -8.28 9.38
N GLN A 239 -10.00 -6.98 9.27
CA GLN A 239 -10.16 -6.26 8.00
C GLN A 239 -8.88 -6.33 7.15
N PRO A 240 -9.00 -6.39 5.81
CA PRO A 240 -7.84 -6.31 4.91
C PRO A 240 -7.08 -4.98 5.00
N TYR A 241 -7.76 -3.89 5.28
CA TYR A 241 -7.18 -2.60 5.65
C TYR A 241 -7.30 -2.41 7.16
N PHE A 242 -6.18 -2.17 7.82
CA PHE A 242 -6.08 -2.10 9.26
C PHE A 242 -5.15 -0.97 9.69
N GLY A 243 -5.57 -0.21 10.69
CA GLY A 243 -4.79 0.85 11.32
C GLY A 243 -4.46 0.52 12.78
N LEU A 244 -3.19 0.51 13.10
CA LEU A 244 -2.68 0.34 14.46
C LEU A 244 -2.05 1.65 14.92
N ARG A 245 -2.55 2.21 16.02
CA ARG A 245 -1.96 3.40 16.64
C ARG A 245 -1.32 3.02 17.96
N VAL A 246 -0.02 3.32 18.09
CA VAL A 246 0.73 3.12 19.32
C VAL A 246 1.14 4.49 19.86
N TYR A 247 0.70 4.81 21.06
CA TYR A 247 1.21 5.96 21.81
C TYR A 247 2.56 5.55 22.40
N THR A 248 3.62 6.15 21.93
CA THR A 248 4.96 5.85 22.43
C THR A 248 5.46 7.03 23.25
N ASP A 249 5.66 6.81 24.52
CA ASP A 249 6.53 7.65 25.34
C ASP A 249 8.00 7.29 25.02
N PHE A 250 8.42 7.49 23.77
CA PHE A 250 9.85 7.46 23.48
C PHE A 250 10.48 8.68 24.16
N PRO A 251 11.54 8.49 24.94
CA PRO A 251 12.27 9.64 25.47
C PRO A 251 12.72 10.50 24.28
N VAL A 252 12.30 11.76 24.31
CA VAL A 252 12.90 12.77 23.43
C VAL A 252 14.40 12.73 23.74
N VAL A 253 15.22 12.30 22.80
CA VAL A 253 16.66 12.41 22.91
C VAL A 253 16.94 13.91 23.08
N LYS A 254 17.47 14.28 24.26
CA LYS A 254 17.80 15.66 24.62
C LYS A 254 19.00 16.14 23.83
#